data_cbfebf5beea4c584484bbdecc8839374
#
_entry.id   cbfebf5beea4c584484bbdecc8839374
#
_cell.length_a   1.000
_cell.length_b   1.000
_cell.length_c   1.000
_cell.angle_alpha   90.00
_cell.angle_beta   90.00
_cell.angle_gamma   90.00
#
_symmetry.space_group_name_H-M   'P 1'
#
loop_
_entity.id
_entity.type
_entity.pdbx_description
1 polymer ?
#
loop_
_entity_poly.entity_id
_entity_poly.type
_entity_poly.pdbx_seq_one_letter_code
_entity_poly.pdbx_strand_id
1 'polypeptide(L)'
;MSESWHQALVTRTNAIGSVRMSEVTRTRTELLELGTAQFVFKDKLPGIKATPMSYSDVLGLVMDKAVRPDQLISVNGSEWRPLREITTMAEAVSEFVATGKDALATRFFDRFSAIGLYSTIAADRLTGRLRLVREGLTREIFFVKGRVLSARSDRRKEQLGYWLLDRNVINDVQLSVAFNQVRSYDERIGPELVRLGFVDSQHLYANTKQRMVESVTDAFTWRGGQSVFILEDPPVDAAPFDLEIVPVIGQAIRSEFSDDAIRGYFSRLGNPRIHRTQQPPFPLEWLELTAPEVRQLRHLSGPAIPVRDHLRAASKRAPEERRAMLVALLLLHQTGHLITVQSLPSKW
;
A
#
# COMPACT_ATOMS: atom_id res chain seq x y z
N MET A 1 -18.63 -3.36 17.37
CA MET A 1 -18.87 -2.74 16.04
C MET A 1 -18.12 -3.41 14.89
N SER A 2 -17.33 -4.47 15.16
CA SER A 2 -16.63 -5.27 14.12
C SER A 2 -17.52 -6.30 13.40
N GLU A 3 -18.60 -6.75 14.02
CA GLU A 3 -19.52 -7.74 13.43
C GLU A 3 -20.38 -7.21 12.27
N SER A 4 -20.67 -5.91 12.25
CA SER A 4 -21.50 -5.28 11.21
C SER A 4 -20.84 -5.31 9.82
N TRP A 5 -19.52 -5.21 9.74
CA TRP A 5 -18.78 -5.27 8.47
C TRP A 5 -18.65 -6.69 7.93
N HIS A 6 -18.46 -7.66 8.81
CA HIS A 6 -18.43 -9.09 8.44
C HIS A 6 -19.77 -9.56 7.90
N GLN A 7 -20.87 -9.17 8.53
CA GLN A 7 -22.22 -9.50 8.07
C GLN A 7 -22.58 -8.81 6.75
N ALA A 8 -22.15 -7.56 6.52
CA ALA A 8 -22.39 -6.87 5.25
C ALA A 8 -21.61 -7.48 4.08
N LEU A 9 -20.41 -8.02 4.32
CA LEU A 9 -19.63 -8.76 3.32
C LEU A 9 -20.23 -10.14 3.01
N VAL A 10 -20.60 -10.90 4.03
CA VAL A 10 -21.18 -12.25 3.88
C VAL A 10 -22.56 -12.21 3.18
N THR A 11 -23.38 -11.20 3.47
CA THR A 11 -24.71 -11.08 2.83
C THR A 11 -24.65 -10.69 1.35
N ARG A 12 -23.59 -9.98 0.91
CA ARG A 12 -23.36 -9.68 -0.51
C ARG A 12 -22.77 -10.86 -1.28
N THR A 13 -21.99 -11.72 -0.64
CA THR A 13 -21.35 -12.88 -1.28
C THR A 13 -22.36 -14.00 -1.62
N ASN A 14 -23.47 -14.12 -0.89
CA ASN A 14 -24.49 -15.13 -1.12
C ASN A 14 -25.49 -14.81 -2.25
N ALA A 15 -25.44 -13.60 -2.81
CA ALA A 15 -26.33 -13.20 -3.91
C ALA A 15 -25.76 -13.45 -5.32
N ILE A 16 -24.49 -13.89 -5.44
CA ILE A 16 -23.83 -14.11 -6.71
C ILE A 16 -23.57 -15.63 -6.92
N GLY A 17 -24.62 -16.39 -7.01
CA GLY A 17 -24.60 -17.78 -7.44
C GLY A 17 -24.81 -17.90 -8.96
N SER A 18 -23.87 -18.54 -9.63
CA SER A 18 -23.93 -19.05 -11.02
C SER A 18 -23.84 -18.04 -12.17
N VAL A 19 -22.62 -17.59 -12.48
CA VAL A 19 -22.28 -17.04 -13.80
C VAL A 19 -21.73 -18.19 -14.69
N ARG A 20 -22.24 -18.34 -15.92
CA ARG A 20 -21.83 -19.40 -16.87
C ARG A 20 -20.41 -19.09 -17.41
N MET A 21 -19.59 -20.11 -17.61
CA MET A 21 -18.18 -20.02 -18.10
C MET A 21 -18.01 -19.22 -19.42
N SER A 22 -19.06 -19.06 -20.26
CA SER A 22 -19.01 -18.25 -21.46
C SER A 22 -19.00 -16.74 -21.22
N GLU A 23 -19.53 -16.28 -20.08
CA GLU A 23 -19.50 -14.86 -19.68
C GLU A 23 -18.13 -14.47 -19.12
N VAL A 24 -17.48 -15.36 -18.37
CA VAL A 24 -16.12 -15.15 -17.82
C VAL A 24 -15.07 -14.90 -18.91
N THR A 25 -15.16 -15.59 -20.05
CA THR A 25 -14.23 -15.42 -21.17
C THR A 25 -14.43 -14.07 -21.87
N ARG A 26 -15.70 -13.62 -21.99
CA ARG A 26 -16.05 -12.33 -22.62
C ARG A 26 -15.51 -11.15 -21.79
N THR A 27 -15.69 -11.22 -20.49
CA THR A 27 -15.25 -10.18 -19.55
C THR A 27 -13.72 -10.05 -19.50
N ARG A 28 -12.98 -11.16 -19.66
CA ARG A 28 -11.50 -11.13 -19.72
C ARG A 28 -10.98 -10.38 -20.95
N THR A 29 -11.63 -10.52 -22.09
CA THR A 29 -11.30 -9.79 -23.32
C THR A 29 -11.63 -8.31 -23.16
N GLU A 30 -12.80 -7.97 -22.61
CA GLU A 30 -13.21 -6.59 -22.32
C GLU A 30 -12.27 -5.90 -21.32
N LEU A 31 -11.78 -6.60 -20.30
CA LEU A 31 -10.79 -6.07 -19.35
C LEU A 31 -9.43 -5.79 -20.00
N LEU A 32 -8.99 -6.61 -20.96
CA LEU A 32 -7.77 -6.37 -21.72
C LEU A 32 -7.92 -5.15 -22.64
N GLU A 33 -9.08 -4.93 -23.22
CA GLU A 33 -9.41 -3.73 -24.03
C GLU A 33 -9.48 -2.47 -23.15
N LEU A 34 -9.99 -2.56 -21.93
CA LEU A 34 -10.04 -1.46 -20.97
C LEU A 34 -8.64 -1.06 -20.45
N GLY A 35 -7.69 -1.99 -20.41
CA GLY A 35 -6.30 -1.69 -20.02
C GLY A 35 -5.60 -0.70 -20.95
N THR A 36 -6.04 -0.60 -22.20
CA THR A 36 -5.55 0.34 -23.21
C THR A 36 -6.51 1.50 -23.47
N ALA A 37 -7.71 1.49 -22.86
CA ALA A 37 -8.73 2.50 -23.07
C ALA A 37 -8.35 3.85 -22.48
N GLN A 38 -8.80 4.92 -23.16
CA GLN A 38 -8.64 6.30 -22.74
C GLN A 38 -9.98 6.81 -22.19
N PHE A 39 -9.95 7.35 -20.99
CA PHE A 39 -11.12 7.84 -20.26
C PHE A 39 -11.07 9.37 -20.12
N VAL A 40 -12.17 10.04 -20.40
CA VAL A 40 -12.29 11.48 -20.27
C VAL A 40 -13.57 11.82 -19.50
N PHE A 41 -13.49 12.62 -18.46
CA PHE A 41 -14.67 13.16 -17.77
C PHE A 41 -15.21 14.38 -18.52
N LYS A 42 -16.53 14.50 -18.60
CA LYS A 42 -17.20 15.65 -19.24
C LYS A 42 -16.97 16.94 -18.47
N ASP A 43 -17.04 16.86 -17.16
CA ASP A 43 -16.85 17.99 -16.27
C ASP A 43 -15.38 18.07 -15.81
N LYS A 44 -14.88 19.30 -15.66
CA LYS A 44 -13.55 19.52 -15.07
C LYS A 44 -13.57 19.09 -13.60
N LEU A 45 -12.75 18.09 -13.29
CA LEU A 45 -12.56 17.68 -11.92
C LEU A 45 -11.60 18.64 -11.21
N PRO A 46 -11.90 19.10 -9.99
CA PRO A 46 -11.01 20.00 -9.24
C PRO A 46 -9.63 19.36 -9.05
N GLY A 47 -8.58 20.04 -9.50
CA GLY A 47 -7.20 19.57 -9.36
C GLY A 47 -6.73 18.51 -10.37
N ILE A 48 -7.60 18.09 -11.29
CA ILE A 48 -7.27 17.08 -12.32
C ILE A 48 -7.25 17.79 -13.70
N LYS A 49 -6.10 17.68 -14.39
CA LYS A 49 -6.03 18.16 -15.78
C LYS A 49 -6.96 17.31 -16.64
N ALA A 50 -7.70 17.95 -17.54
CA ALA A 50 -8.56 17.29 -18.54
C ALA A 50 -7.71 16.59 -19.60
N THR A 51 -6.98 15.55 -19.20
CA THR A 51 -6.20 14.68 -20.07
C THR A 51 -6.88 13.33 -20.11
N PRO A 52 -6.82 12.59 -21.21
CA PRO A 52 -7.26 11.21 -21.22
C PRO A 52 -6.56 10.44 -20.08
N MET A 53 -7.34 9.72 -19.30
CA MET A 53 -6.89 8.95 -18.15
C MET A 53 -6.90 7.47 -18.50
N SER A 54 -6.02 6.72 -17.87
CA SER A 54 -6.06 5.26 -17.93
C SER A 54 -7.23 4.71 -17.08
N TYR A 55 -7.57 3.46 -17.30
CA TYR A 55 -8.56 2.74 -16.46
C TYR A 55 -8.19 2.76 -14.99
N SER A 56 -6.90 2.57 -14.67
CA SER A 56 -6.38 2.60 -13.31
C SER A 56 -6.51 3.98 -12.64
N ASP A 57 -6.34 5.07 -13.40
CA ASP A 57 -6.51 6.42 -12.88
C ASP A 57 -7.97 6.69 -12.49
N VAL A 58 -8.90 6.31 -13.36
CA VAL A 58 -10.33 6.47 -13.09
C VAL A 58 -10.77 5.61 -11.92
N LEU A 59 -10.29 4.37 -11.84
CA LEU A 59 -10.57 3.49 -10.71
C LEU A 59 -10.06 4.09 -9.39
N GLY A 60 -8.87 4.67 -9.39
CA GLY A 60 -8.31 5.40 -8.25
C GLY A 60 -9.24 6.53 -7.80
N LEU A 61 -9.73 7.37 -8.72
CA LEU A 61 -10.66 8.45 -8.43
C LEU A 61 -11.99 7.97 -7.85
N VAL A 62 -12.52 6.84 -8.33
CA VAL A 62 -13.74 6.21 -7.79
C VAL A 62 -13.52 5.75 -6.35
N MET A 63 -12.39 5.11 -6.09
CA MET A 63 -12.07 4.57 -4.76
C MET A 63 -11.78 5.68 -3.74
N ASP A 64 -11.15 6.77 -4.18
CA ASP A 64 -10.88 7.95 -3.35
C ASP A 64 -12.12 8.83 -3.16
N LYS A 65 -13.28 8.41 -3.72
CA LYS A 65 -14.53 9.20 -3.74
C LYS A 65 -14.34 10.60 -4.32
N ALA A 66 -13.34 10.78 -5.16
CA ALA A 66 -13.05 12.04 -5.85
C ALA A 66 -14.00 12.28 -7.01
N VAL A 67 -14.70 11.25 -7.48
CA VAL A 67 -15.71 11.28 -8.53
C VAL A 67 -17.03 10.68 -8.04
N ARG A 68 -18.14 11.19 -8.58
CA ARG A 68 -19.48 10.71 -8.23
C ARG A 68 -19.98 9.70 -9.27
N PRO A 69 -20.84 8.76 -8.89
CA PRO A 69 -21.38 7.74 -9.80
C PRO A 69 -22.20 8.28 -10.96
N ASP A 70 -22.74 9.49 -10.82
CA ASP A 70 -23.54 10.17 -11.84
C ASP A 70 -22.73 11.06 -12.80
N GLN A 71 -21.43 11.24 -12.56
CA GLN A 71 -20.56 11.99 -13.47
C GLN A 71 -20.42 11.30 -14.83
N LEU A 72 -20.48 12.13 -15.89
CA LEU A 72 -20.40 11.63 -17.26
C LEU A 72 -18.94 11.41 -17.67
N ILE A 73 -18.69 10.24 -18.23
CA ILE A 73 -17.39 9.81 -18.73
C ILE A 73 -17.53 9.25 -20.15
N SER A 74 -16.53 9.50 -20.98
CA SER A 74 -16.40 8.93 -22.32
C SER A 74 -15.22 7.94 -22.35
N VAL A 75 -15.39 6.80 -22.96
CA VAL A 75 -14.35 5.77 -23.15
C VAL A 75 -13.96 5.78 -24.63
N ASN A 76 -12.67 6.01 -24.92
CA ASN A 76 -12.12 6.07 -26.29
C ASN A 76 -12.89 7.03 -27.23
N GLY A 77 -13.40 8.16 -26.67
CA GLY A 77 -14.19 9.10 -27.46
C GLY A 77 -15.61 8.65 -27.80
N SER A 78 -16.13 7.59 -27.15
CA SER A 78 -17.52 7.14 -27.28
C SER A 78 -18.53 8.14 -26.67
N GLU A 79 -19.81 7.80 -26.73
CA GLU A 79 -20.88 8.59 -26.09
C GLU A 79 -20.65 8.78 -24.59
N TRP A 80 -21.08 9.93 -24.08
CA TRP A 80 -21.02 10.27 -22.67
C TRP A 80 -22.02 9.44 -21.87
N ARG A 81 -21.53 8.63 -20.92
CA ARG A 81 -22.33 7.79 -20.05
C ARG A 81 -22.03 8.08 -18.58
N PRO A 82 -23.00 7.96 -17.67
CA PRO A 82 -22.74 8.01 -16.25
C PRO A 82 -21.71 6.95 -15.83
N LEU A 83 -20.79 7.31 -14.96
CA LEU A 83 -19.76 6.40 -14.47
C LEU A 83 -20.32 5.08 -13.93
N ARG A 84 -21.50 5.11 -13.28
CA ARG A 84 -22.20 3.92 -12.78
C ARG A 84 -22.68 2.96 -13.88
N GLU A 85 -22.82 3.43 -15.10
CA GLU A 85 -23.27 2.60 -16.26
C GLU A 85 -22.10 1.95 -16.99
N ILE A 86 -20.87 2.34 -16.63
CA ILE A 86 -19.69 1.59 -17.04
C ILE A 86 -19.57 0.41 -16.07
N THR A 87 -20.47 -0.55 -16.29
CA THR A 87 -20.66 -1.76 -15.48
C THR A 87 -19.38 -2.53 -15.25
N THR A 88 -18.48 -2.51 -16.23
CA THR A 88 -17.17 -3.14 -16.16
C THR A 88 -16.28 -2.61 -15.03
N MET A 89 -16.46 -1.37 -14.57
CA MET A 89 -15.66 -0.87 -13.40
C MET A 89 -16.16 -1.42 -12.08
N ALA A 90 -17.47 -1.51 -11.87
CA ALA A 90 -18.04 -2.12 -10.68
C ALA A 90 -17.94 -3.65 -10.75
N GLU A 91 -18.13 -4.22 -11.94
CA GLU A 91 -18.02 -5.65 -12.19
C GLU A 91 -16.57 -6.13 -12.22
N ALA A 92 -15.61 -5.35 -12.77
CA ALA A 92 -14.20 -5.67 -12.72
C ALA A 92 -13.67 -5.71 -11.29
N VAL A 93 -14.13 -4.81 -10.43
CA VAL A 93 -13.84 -4.88 -8.99
C VAL A 93 -14.51 -6.10 -8.37
N SER A 94 -15.76 -6.39 -8.75
CA SER A 94 -16.49 -7.59 -8.28
C SER A 94 -15.92 -8.88 -8.84
N GLU A 95 -15.46 -8.91 -10.08
CA GLU A 95 -14.95 -10.11 -10.75
C GLU A 95 -13.50 -10.40 -10.39
N PHE A 96 -12.68 -9.38 -10.16
CA PHE A 96 -11.36 -9.56 -9.57
C PHE A 96 -11.46 -10.06 -8.12
N VAL A 97 -12.50 -9.66 -7.41
CA VAL A 97 -12.89 -10.20 -6.10
C VAL A 97 -13.45 -11.62 -6.23
N ALA A 98 -14.13 -11.98 -7.33
CA ALA A 98 -14.73 -13.30 -7.53
C ALA A 98 -13.77 -14.36 -8.08
N THR A 99 -12.70 -13.97 -8.78
CA THR A 99 -11.64 -14.88 -9.23
C THR A 99 -10.58 -15.20 -8.17
N GLY A 100 -10.48 -14.37 -7.13
CA GLY A 100 -9.82 -14.73 -5.88
C GLY A 100 -10.83 -14.49 -4.77
N LYS A 101 -11.41 -15.53 -4.23
CA LYS A 101 -12.52 -15.49 -3.26
C LYS A 101 -12.35 -14.51 -2.08
N ASP A 102 -11.19 -13.86 -1.95
CA ASP A 102 -10.80 -13.07 -0.78
C ASP A 102 -9.87 -11.88 -1.09
N ALA A 103 -9.90 -11.31 -2.30
CA ALA A 103 -9.02 -10.18 -2.66
C ALA A 103 -9.66 -8.82 -2.33
N LEU A 104 -8.96 -8.00 -1.54
CA LEU A 104 -9.26 -6.58 -1.37
C LEU A 104 -8.65 -5.82 -2.55
N ALA A 105 -9.48 -5.30 -3.41
CA ALA A 105 -9.25 -4.52 -4.64
C ALA A 105 -7.79 -4.22 -5.07
N THR A 106 -7.51 -4.44 -6.36
CA THR A 106 -6.29 -3.92 -7.00
C THR A 106 -6.34 -2.40 -7.02
N ARG A 107 -5.30 -1.74 -6.51
CA ARG A 107 -5.20 -0.28 -6.47
C ARG A 107 -3.93 0.17 -7.18
N PHE A 108 -3.99 1.37 -7.77
CA PHE A 108 -2.76 2.08 -8.08
C PHE A 108 -1.93 2.21 -6.81
N PHE A 109 -0.64 1.93 -6.92
CA PHE A 109 0.27 1.87 -5.80
C PHE A 109 1.45 2.79 -6.04
N ASP A 110 1.66 3.73 -5.15
CA ASP A 110 2.85 4.56 -5.06
C ASP A 110 3.36 4.60 -3.62
N ARG A 111 4.45 5.32 -3.40
CA ARG A 111 5.07 5.42 -2.08
C ARG A 111 4.16 6.02 -1.00
N PHE A 112 3.19 6.85 -1.35
CA PHE A 112 2.24 7.42 -0.38
C PHE A 112 1.11 6.44 -0.08
N SER A 113 0.58 5.77 -1.09
CA SER A 113 -0.43 4.73 -0.89
C SER A 113 0.14 3.51 -0.15
N ALA A 114 1.45 3.23 -0.25
CA ALA A 114 2.13 2.22 0.55
C ALA A 114 1.97 2.47 2.05
N ILE A 115 2.13 3.72 2.50
CA ILE A 115 1.98 4.09 3.91
C ILE A 115 0.57 3.77 4.41
N GLY A 116 -0.44 4.27 3.67
CA GLY A 116 -1.86 4.05 4.02
C GLY A 116 -2.23 2.57 4.04
N LEU A 117 -1.79 1.81 3.02
CA LEU A 117 -2.07 0.38 2.91
C LEU A 117 -1.47 -0.42 4.07
N TYR A 118 -0.19 -0.22 4.36
CA TYR A 118 0.46 -0.91 5.48
C TYR A 118 -0.14 -0.50 6.83
N SER A 119 -0.51 0.78 6.99
CA SER A 119 -1.19 1.26 8.20
C SER A 119 -2.56 0.61 8.38
N THR A 120 -3.34 0.45 7.31
CA THR A 120 -4.64 -0.24 7.34
C THR A 120 -4.46 -1.72 7.70
N ILE A 121 -3.50 -2.41 7.06
CA ILE A 121 -3.22 -3.82 7.37
C ILE A 121 -2.87 -3.99 8.85
N ALA A 122 -2.07 -3.08 9.41
CA ALA A 122 -1.70 -3.12 10.84
C ALA A 122 -2.88 -2.81 11.75
N ALA A 123 -3.64 -1.74 11.45
CA ALA A 123 -4.77 -1.26 12.26
C ALA A 123 -5.88 -2.31 12.37
N ASP A 124 -6.25 -2.89 11.22
CA ASP A 124 -7.31 -3.89 11.12
C ASP A 124 -6.81 -5.32 11.42
N ARG A 125 -5.53 -5.46 11.77
CA ARG A 125 -4.88 -6.74 12.10
C ARG A 125 -5.14 -7.81 11.03
N LEU A 126 -5.01 -7.44 9.76
CA LEU A 126 -5.33 -8.33 8.66
C LEU A 126 -4.32 -9.49 8.56
N THR A 127 -4.84 -10.66 8.18
CA THR A 127 -4.06 -11.83 7.80
C THR A 127 -4.25 -12.09 6.31
N GLY A 128 -3.15 -12.23 5.57
CA GLY A 128 -3.20 -12.43 4.12
C GLY A 128 -1.91 -12.05 3.42
N ARG A 129 -1.98 -12.03 2.10
CA ARG A 129 -0.87 -11.73 1.20
C ARG A 129 -1.09 -10.42 0.46
N LEU A 130 -0.15 -9.51 0.60
CA LEU A 130 -0.06 -8.31 -0.22
C LEU A 130 0.84 -8.61 -1.42
N ARG A 131 0.28 -8.50 -2.62
CA ARG A 131 1.01 -8.59 -3.88
C ARG A 131 1.20 -7.20 -4.46
N LEU A 132 2.45 -6.84 -4.73
CA LEU A 132 2.86 -5.59 -5.35
C LEU A 132 3.46 -5.90 -6.71
N VAL A 133 3.06 -5.16 -7.76
CA VAL A 133 3.55 -5.36 -9.13
C VAL A 133 4.00 -4.02 -9.71
N ARG A 134 5.22 -3.97 -10.27
CA ARG A 134 5.78 -2.81 -10.99
C ARG A 134 6.77 -3.27 -12.05
N GLU A 135 6.58 -2.87 -13.30
CA GLU A 135 7.58 -3.05 -14.39
C GLU A 135 8.16 -4.47 -14.45
N GLY A 136 7.30 -5.50 -14.39
CA GLY A 136 7.71 -6.89 -14.41
C GLY A 136 8.29 -7.43 -13.10
N LEU A 137 8.38 -6.61 -12.05
CA LEU A 137 8.70 -7.05 -10.70
C LEU A 137 7.42 -7.40 -9.96
N THR A 138 7.36 -8.61 -9.40
CA THR A 138 6.32 -9.02 -8.47
C THR A 138 6.94 -9.22 -7.08
N ARG A 139 6.31 -8.65 -6.07
CA ARG A 139 6.67 -8.85 -4.68
C ARG A 139 5.44 -9.31 -3.89
N GLU A 140 5.61 -10.29 -3.04
CA GLU A 140 4.57 -10.80 -2.16
C GLU A 140 5.02 -10.68 -0.72
N ILE A 141 4.18 -10.06 0.11
CA ILE A 141 4.42 -9.85 1.53
C ILE A 141 3.28 -10.51 2.29
N PHE A 142 3.58 -11.48 3.12
CA PHE A 142 2.60 -12.17 3.95
C PHE A 142 2.47 -11.49 5.30
N PHE A 143 1.24 -11.27 5.71
CA PHE A 143 0.89 -10.69 7.00
C PHE A 143 0.10 -11.69 7.84
N VAL A 144 0.35 -11.67 9.13
CA VAL A 144 -0.45 -12.36 10.15
C VAL A 144 -0.83 -11.36 11.23
N LYS A 145 -2.12 -11.13 11.39
CA LYS A 145 -2.65 -10.15 12.36
C LYS A 145 -1.97 -8.78 12.28
N GLY A 146 -1.73 -8.31 11.02
CA GLY A 146 -1.12 -7.01 10.75
C GLY A 146 0.41 -6.95 10.87
N ARG A 147 1.09 -8.06 11.13
CA ARG A 147 2.54 -8.17 11.27
C ARG A 147 3.14 -8.90 10.07
N VAL A 148 4.29 -8.51 9.59
CA VAL A 148 4.93 -9.15 8.44
C VAL A 148 5.53 -10.48 8.86
N LEU A 149 5.07 -11.56 8.24
CA LEU A 149 5.57 -12.92 8.44
C LEU A 149 6.71 -13.24 7.48
N SER A 150 6.56 -12.90 6.19
CA SER A 150 7.57 -13.16 5.16
C SER A 150 7.42 -12.20 3.99
N ALA A 151 8.48 -12.05 3.20
CA ALA A 151 8.47 -11.32 1.95
C ALA A 151 9.22 -12.10 0.87
N ARG A 152 8.62 -12.20 -0.31
CA ARG A 152 9.16 -12.87 -1.50
C ARG A 152 9.22 -11.92 -2.68
N SER A 153 10.14 -12.14 -3.61
CA SER A 153 10.29 -11.38 -4.84
C SER A 153 10.68 -12.32 -5.98
N ASP A 154 10.19 -12.04 -7.18
CA ASP A 154 10.60 -12.73 -8.40
C ASP A 154 11.98 -12.23 -8.92
N ARG A 155 12.49 -11.13 -8.36
CA ARG A 155 13.81 -10.62 -8.72
C ARG A 155 14.90 -11.46 -8.06
N ARG A 156 15.73 -12.12 -8.89
CA ARG A 156 16.78 -13.05 -8.45
C ARG A 156 17.66 -12.50 -7.33
N LYS A 157 18.15 -11.27 -7.47
CA LYS A 157 19.04 -10.66 -6.46
C LYS A 157 18.39 -10.35 -5.11
N GLU A 158 17.06 -10.39 -5.04
CA GLU A 158 16.28 -10.20 -3.80
C GLU A 158 15.95 -11.54 -3.12
N GLN A 159 16.20 -12.67 -3.79
CA GLN A 159 16.05 -14.00 -3.20
C GLN A 159 17.17 -14.23 -2.17
N LEU A 160 16.87 -14.94 -1.10
CA LEU A 160 17.74 -15.04 0.08
C LEU A 160 19.19 -15.46 -0.26
N GLY A 161 19.39 -16.48 -1.06
CA GLY A 161 20.72 -16.96 -1.41
C GLY A 161 21.57 -15.91 -2.14
N TYR A 162 20.98 -15.21 -3.13
CA TYR A 162 21.67 -14.16 -3.87
C TYR A 162 21.87 -12.89 -3.05
N TRP A 163 20.92 -12.60 -2.16
CA TRP A 163 21.01 -11.47 -1.25
C TRP A 163 22.15 -11.66 -0.23
N LEU A 164 22.36 -12.89 0.27
CA LEU A 164 23.49 -13.24 1.13
C LEU A 164 24.83 -13.20 0.38
N LEU A 165 24.84 -13.65 -0.86
CA LEU A 165 26.02 -13.60 -1.74
C LEU A 165 26.46 -12.15 -2.00
N ASP A 166 25.52 -11.27 -2.37
CA ASP A 166 25.76 -9.84 -2.65
C ASP A 166 26.39 -9.11 -1.44
N ARG A 167 26.12 -9.59 -0.24
CA ARG A 167 26.66 -9.05 1.03
C ARG A 167 27.88 -9.77 1.57
N ASN A 168 28.43 -10.70 0.77
CA ASN A 168 29.58 -11.51 1.14
C ASN A 168 29.39 -12.33 2.45
N VAL A 169 28.13 -12.65 2.81
CA VAL A 169 27.81 -13.54 3.92
C VAL A 169 28.14 -14.98 3.52
N ILE A 170 27.94 -15.32 2.27
CA ILE A 170 28.35 -16.56 1.63
C ILE A 170 29.08 -16.25 0.32
N ASN A 171 29.81 -17.22 -0.23
CA ASN A 171 30.44 -17.11 -1.53
C ASN A 171 29.71 -17.96 -2.60
N ASP A 172 30.11 -17.81 -3.88
CA ASP A 172 29.48 -18.50 -5.02
C ASP A 172 29.55 -20.03 -4.90
N VAL A 173 30.64 -20.57 -4.37
CA VAL A 173 30.79 -22.02 -4.19
C VAL A 173 29.79 -22.52 -3.16
N GLN A 174 29.68 -21.84 -2.01
CA GLN A 174 28.75 -22.20 -0.94
C GLN A 174 27.30 -22.11 -1.42
N LEU A 175 26.97 -21.05 -2.18
CA LEU A 175 25.64 -20.89 -2.77
C LEU A 175 25.32 -22.03 -3.75
N SER A 176 26.26 -22.37 -4.64
CA SER A 176 26.11 -23.45 -5.63
C SER A 176 25.93 -24.80 -4.95
N VAL A 177 26.71 -25.10 -3.91
CA VAL A 177 26.59 -26.34 -3.14
C VAL A 177 25.21 -26.41 -2.49
N ALA A 178 24.75 -25.33 -1.85
CA ALA A 178 23.46 -25.31 -1.19
C ALA A 178 22.31 -25.49 -2.21
N PHE A 179 22.37 -24.86 -3.38
CA PHE A 179 21.36 -25.01 -4.42
C PHE A 179 21.26 -26.44 -4.98
N ASN A 180 22.37 -27.14 -5.07
CA ASN A 180 22.36 -28.53 -5.55
C ASN A 180 21.67 -29.49 -4.56
N GLN A 181 21.49 -29.09 -3.31
CA GLN A 181 20.86 -29.89 -2.27
C GLN A 181 19.36 -29.60 -2.08
N VAL A 182 18.86 -28.43 -2.57
CA VAL A 182 17.45 -28.05 -2.42
C VAL A 182 16.67 -28.35 -3.71
N ARG A 183 15.48 -28.92 -3.55
CA ARG A 183 14.57 -29.22 -4.66
C ARG A 183 13.69 -28.02 -5.08
N SER A 184 13.57 -27.02 -4.21
CA SER A 184 12.78 -25.82 -4.43
C SER A 184 13.59 -24.58 -4.02
N TYR A 185 13.69 -23.62 -4.94
CA TYR A 185 14.66 -22.54 -4.94
C TYR A 185 14.55 -21.56 -3.77
N ASP A 186 13.36 -21.28 -3.27
CA ASP A 186 13.14 -20.09 -2.41
C ASP A 186 12.94 -20.42 -0.92
N GLU A 187 12.45 -21.61 -0.59
CA GLU A 187 11.96 -21.86 0.77
C GLU A 187 12.92 -22.63 1.68
N ARG A 188 13.92 -23.29 1.09
CA ARG A 188 14.82 -24.18 1.84
C ARG A 188 16.29 -23.81 1.81
N ILE A 189 16.67 -22.75 1.07
CA ILE A 189 18.08 -22.37 0.96
C ILE A 189 18.65 -21.95 2.32
N GLY A 190 17.90 -21.25 3.15
CA GLY A 190 18.34 -20.80 4.47
C GLY A 190 18.67 -21.98 5.41
N PRO A 191 17.71 -22.87 5.70
CA PRO A 191 17.96 -24.09 6.48
C PRO A 191 19.10 -24.92 5.94
N GLU A 192 19.26 -25.00 4.61
CA GLU A 192 20.32 -25.78 3.98
C GLU A 192 21.71 -25.14 4.19
N LEU A 193 21.81 -23.81 4.11
CA LEU A 193 23.05 -23.09 4.43
C LEU A 193 23.49 -23.32 5.88
N VAL A 194 22.53 -23.39 6.81
CA VAL A 194 22.81 -23.72 8.22
C VAL A 194 23.25 -25.17 8.35
N ARG A 195 22.54 -26.13 7.71
CA ARG A 195 22.87 -27.56 7.75
C ARG A 195 24.28 -27.83 7.23
N LEU A 196 24.69 -27.10 6.21
CA LEU A 196 26.05 -27.17 5.62
C LEU A 196 27.11 -26.43 6.44
N GLY A 197 26.73 -25.71 7.49
CA GLY A 197 27.64 -24.94 8.32
C GLY A 197 28.20 -23.69 7.64
N PHE A 198 27.58 -23.20 6.53
CA PHE A 198 28.03 -22.00 5.83
C PHE A 198 27.59 -20.73 6.49
N VAL A 199 26.47 -20.76 7.23
CA VAL A 199 25.94 -19.65 8.02
C VAL A 199 25.37 -20.24 9.31
N ASP A 200 25.61 -19.63 10.46
CA ASP A 200 24.91 -20.04 11.69
C ASP A 200 23.47 -19.53 11.74
N SER A 201 22.65 -20.17 12.54
CA SER A 201 21.21 -19.87 12.63
C SER A 201 20.90 -18.45 13.05
N GLN A 202 21.71 -17.85 13.95
CA GLN A 202 21.51 -16.52 14.47
C GLN A 202 21.81 -15.46 13.39
N HIS A 203 22.94 -15.63 12.68
CA HIS A 203 23.28 -14.76 11.57
C HIS A 203 22.29 -14.90 10.41
N LEU A 204 21.83 -16.13 10.10
CA LEU A 204 20.80 -16.33 9.10
C LEU A 204 19.51 -15.61 9.46
N TYR A 205 19.07 -15.71 10.72
CA TYR A 205 17.86 -15.02 11.20
C TYR A 205 17.99 -13.49 11.05
N ALA A 206 19.11 -12.92 11.52
CA ALA A 206 19.35 -11.48 11.43
C ALA A 206 19.36 -10.97 9.97
N ASN A 207 20.06 -11.68 9.07
CA ASN A 207 20.13 -11.35 7.65
C ASN A 207 18.76 -11.50 6.96
N THR A 208 17.99 -12.53 7.28
CA THR A 208 16.66 -12.72 6.71
C THR A 208 15.70 -11.61 7.17
N LYS A 209 15.78 -11.22 8.45
CA LYS A 209 15.01 -10.09 8.99
C LYS A 209 15.36 -8.79 8.26
N GLN A 210 16.66 -8.51 8.07
CA GLN A 210 17.11 -7.32 7.35
C GLN A 210 16.61 -7.32 5.90
N ARG A 211 16.75 -8.43 5.18
CA ARG A 211 16.22 -8.58 3.81
C ARG A 211 14.72 -8.31 3.75
N MET A 212 13.97 -8.79 4.74
CA MET A 212 12.54 -8.57 4.85
C MET A 212 12.20 -7.09 5.03
N VAL A 213 12.91 -6.37 5.93
CA VAL A 213 12.77 -4.92 6.12
C VAL A 213 13.04 -4.19 4.82
N GLU A 214 14.15 -4.50 4.13
CA GLU A 214 14.50 -3.90 2.84
C GLU A 214 13.41 -4.15 1.78
N SER A 215 12.89 -5.37 1.72
CA SER A 215 11.84 -5.77 0.77
C SER A 215 10.53 -4.98 0.99
N VAL A 216 10.17 -4.76 2.25
CA VAL A 216 8.99 -3.97 2.64
C VAL A 216 9.23 -2.49 2.39
N THR A 217 10.42 -1.99 2.73
CA THR A 217 10.79 -0.57 2.64
C THR A 217 10.91 -0.10 1.18
N ASP A 218 11.34 -0.97 0.26
CA ASP A 218 11.46 -0.64 -1.16
C ASP A 218 10.15 -0.12 -1.78
N ALA A 219 9.00 -0.58 -1.28
CA ALA A 219 7.69 -0.11 -1.72
C ALA A 219 7.52 1.43 -1.56
N PHE A 220 8.19 2.04 -0.59
CA PHE A 220 8.16 3.49 -0.37
C PHE A 220 9.02 4.29 -1.37
N THR A 221 9.78 3.63 -2.22
CA THR A 221 10.51 4.26 -3.32
C THR A 221 9.71 4.29 -4.63
N TRP A 222 8.59 3.55 -4.72
CA TRP A 222 7.83 3.35 -5.94
C TRP A 222 7.07 4.62 -6.33
N ARG A 223 7.15 4.99 -7.60
CA ARG A 223 6.40 6.11 -8.18
C ARG A 223 5.10 5.66 -8.85
N GLY A 224 4.93 4.38 -9.03
CA GLY A 224 3.75 3.76 -9.61
C GLY A 224 3.87 2.25 -9.61
N GLY A 225 2.73 1.60 -9.59
CA GLY A 225 2.59 0.14 -9.60
C GLY A 225 1.15 -0.25 -9.27
N GLN A 226 0.96 -1.51 -8.97
CA GLN A 226 -0.33 -2.07 -8.57
C GLN A 226 -0.18 -2.85 -7.28
N SER A 227 -1.21 -2.83 -6.44
CA SER A 227 -1.27 -3.61 -5.21
C SER A 227 -2.58 -4.38 -5.12
N VAL A 228 -2.49 -5.62 -4.63
CA VAL A 228 -3.64 -6.47 -4.30
C VAL A 228 -3.39 -7.10 -2.94
N PHE A 229 -4.34 -6.97 -2.03
CA PHE A 229 -4.31 -7.71 -0.77
C PHE A 229 -5.30 -8.87 -0.83
N ILE A 230 -4.82 -10.08 -0.60
CA ILE A 230 -5.60 -11.32 -0.67
C ILE A 230 -5.72 -11.85 0.76
N LEU A 231 -6.96 -12.02 1.24
CA LEU A 231 -7.22 -12.65 2.54
C LEU A 231 -6.99 -14.16 2.38
N GLU A 232 -5.95 -14.67 2.98
CA GLU A 232 -5.61 -16.10 2.95
C GLU A 232 -4.80 -16.48 4.19
N ASP A 233 -4.80 -17.76 4.52
CA ASP A 233 -3.96 -18.28 5.58
C ASP A 233 -2.48 -18.26 5.16
N PRO A 234 -1.56 -18.04 6.11
CA PRO A 234 -0.14 -18.03 5.82
C PRO A 234 0.31 -19.42 5.34
N PRO A 235 1.34 -19.48 4.46
CA PRO A 235 1.93 -20.76 4.07
C PRO A 235 2.40 -21.55 5.30
N VAL A 236 2.13 -22.85 5.28
CA VAL A 236 2.49 -23.77 6.40
C VAL A 236 3.99 -23.76 6.70
N ASP A 237 4.82 -23.53 5.66
CA ASP A 237 6.28 -23.53 5.73
C ASP A 237 6.88 -22.11 5.91
N ALA A 238 6.05 -21.10 6.17
CA ALA A 238 6.55 -19.75 6.37
C ALA A 238 7.42 -19.69 7.64
N ALA A 239 8.66 -19.23 7.51
CA ALA A 239 9.52 -19.01 8.66
C ALA A 239 8.84 -17.98 9.59
N PRO A 240 8.76 -18.24 10.90
CA PRO A 240 8.01 -17.41 11.83
C PRO A 240 8.78 -16.12 12.14
N PHE A 241 8.81 -15.20 11.18
CA PHE A 241 9.23 -13.83 11.45
C PHE A 241 8.02 -13.04 11.99
N ASP A 242 8.33 -12.12 12.87
CA ASP A 242 7.34 -11.26 13.52
C ASP A 242 7.82 -9.82 13.47
N LEU A 243 7.68 -9.20 12.27
CA LEU A 243 8.09 -7.84 12.04
C LEU A 243 6.90 -6.88 12.18
N GLU A 244 7.01 -5.94 13.11
CA GLU A 244 6.06 -4.84 13.24
C GLU A 244 6.21 -3.88 12.07
N ILE A 245 5.13 -3.66 11.32
CA ILE A 245 5.16 -2.83 10.11
C ILE A 245 5.12 -1.33 10.43
N VAL A 246 4.48 -0.93 11.52
CA VAL A 246 4.29 0.48 11.86
C VAL A 246 5.61 1.22 12.13
N PRO A 247 6.56 0.67 12.91
CA PRO A 247 7.90 1.25 13.03
C PRO A 247 8.64 1.37 11.70
N VAL A 248 8.49 0.37 10.82
CA VAL A 248 9.10 0.39 9.48
C VAL A 248 8.56 1.53 8.63
N ILE A 249 7.25 1.82 8.70
CA ILE A 249 6.64 2.98 8.04
C ILE A 249 7.31 4.27 8.52
N GLY A 250 7.45 4.46 9.82
CA GLY A 250 8.10 5.64 10.40
C GLY A 250 9.54 5.81 9.90
N GLN A 251 10.31 4.73 9.93
CA GLN A 251 11.69 4.72 9.43
C GLN A 251 11.75 5.08 7.93
N ALA A 252 10.89 4.46 7.11
CA ALA A 252 10.85 4.70 5.66
C ALA A 252 10.49 6.15 5.34
N ILE A 253 9.54 6.78 6.05
CA ILE A 253 9.23 8.20 5.84
C ILE A 253 10.45 9.07 6.16
N ARG A 254 11.21 8.75 7.18
CA ARG A 254 12.41 9.50 7.55
C ARG A 254 13.53 9.37 6.52
N SER A 255 13.71 8.20 5.92
CA SER A 255 14.80 7.94 4.95
C SER A 255 14.42 8.29 3.51
N GLU A 256 13.21 7.91 3.04
CA GLU A 256 12.87 7.92 1.63
C GLU A 256 12.12 9.19 1.16
N PHE A 257 11.55 9.98 2.08
CA PHE A 257 10.74 11.14 1.72
C PHE A 257 11.48 12.44 2.00
N SER A 258 11.81 13.20 0.97
CA SER A 258 12.35 14.56 1.12
C SER A 258 11.28 15.54 1.63
N ASP A 259 11.72 16.67 2.18
CA ASP A 259 10.83 17.75 2.60
C ASP A 259 9.91 18.21 1.45
N ASP A 260 10.46 18.29 0.23
CA ASP A 260 9.70 18.71 -0.95
C ASP A 260 8.67 17.65 -1.35
N ALA A 261 8.98 16.38 -1.21
CA ALA A 261 8.03 15.30 -1.46
C ALA A 261 6.84 15.37 -0.50
N ILE A 262 7.10 15.61 0.79
CA ILE A 262 6.06 15.74 1.81
C ILE A 262 5.20 16.99 1.54
N ARG A 263 5.83 18.13 1.24
CA ARG A 263 5.11 19.35 0.86
C ARG A 263 4.27 19.16 -0.38
N GLY A 264 4.82 18.50 -1.41
CA GLY A 264 4.11 18.19 -2.65
C GLY A 264 2.89 17.31 -2.43
N TYR A 265 2.99 16.34 -1.51
CA TYR A 265 1.85 15.53 -1.11
C TYR A 265 0.70 16.40 -0.56
N PHE A 266 0.98 17.21 0.45
CA PHE A 266 -0.04 18.06 1.06
C PHE A 266 -0.58 19.16 0.12
N SER A 267 0.23 19.65 -0.81
CA SER A 267 -0.22 20.62 -1.83
C SER A 267 -1.29 20.03 -2.76
N ARG A 268 -1.21 18.72 -3.05
CA ARG A 268 -2.21 18.02 -3.87
C ARG A 268 -3.56 17.80 -3.15
N LEU A 269 -3.57 17.81 -1.83
CA LEU A 269 -4.81 17.63 -1.05
C LEU A 269 -5.74 18.85 -1.07
N GLY A 270 -5.37 19.97 -1.72
CA GLY A 270 -6.24 21.13 -1.84
C GLY A 270 -6.43 21.93 -0.54
N ASN A 271 -5.46 21.90 0.35
CA ASN A 271 -5.45 22.66 1.61
C ASN A 271 -6.59 22.33 2.59
N PRO A 272 -6.87 21.06 2.91
CA PRO A 272 -7.88 20.72 3.89
C PRO A 272 -7.49 21.22 5.28
N ARG A 273 -8.46 21.35 6.16
CA ARG A 273 -8.20 21.53 7.59
C ARG A 273 -7.91 20.16 8.19
N ILE A 274 -6.90 20.07 9.02
CA ILE A 274 -6.53 18.82 9.72
C ILE A 274 -6.57 19.02 11.22
N HIS A 275 -6.92 17.95 11.92
CA HIS A 275 -6.86 17.90 13.39
C HIS A 275 -6.61 16.47 13.84
N ARG A 276 -6.20 16.33 15.09
CA ARG A 276 -5.99 15.02 15.72
C ARG A 276 -7.31 14.32 15.95
N THR A 277 -7.42 13.04 15.57
CA THR A 277 -8.57 12.21 15.91
C THR A 277 -8.57 11.82 17.38
N GLN A 278 -9.76 11.66 17.94
CA GLN A 278 -9.93 11.09 19.31
C GLN A 278 -9.90 9.56 19.31
N GLN A 279 -10.08 8.93 18.13
CA GLN A 279 -10.10 7.49 17.95
C GLN A 279 -9.05 7.10 16.89
N PRO A 280 -7.76 7.09 17.24
CA PRO A 280 -6.72 6.66 16.33
C PRO A 280 -6.85 5.15 16.03
N PRO A 281 -6.46 4.70 14.83
CA PRO A 281 -6.56 3.30 14.43
C PRO A 281 -5.74 2.34 15.31
N PHE A 282 -4.66 2.85 15.91
CA PHE A 282 -3.77 2.14 16.83
C PHE A 282 -3.06 3.13 17.76
N PRO A 283 -2.44 2.65 18.84
CA PRO A 283 -1.72 3.50 19.79
C PRO A 283 -0.59 4.32 19.14
N LEU A 284 -0.43 5.57 19.57
CA LEU A 284 0.59 6.49 19.03
C LEU A 284 2.02 5.95 19.23
N GLU A 285 2.22 5.18 20.30
CA GLU A 285 3.49 4.58 20.68
C GLU A 285 4.04 3.63 19.60
N TRP A 286 3.15 3.02 18.80
CA TRP A 286 3.56 2.13 17.70
C TRP A 286 4.31 2.87 16.59
N LEU A 287 4.15 4.19 16.49
CA LEU A 287 4.82 5.00 15.48
C LEU A 287 6.30 5.24 15.78
N GLU A 288 6.75 4.94 16.99
CA GLU A 288 8.13 5.16 17.45
C GLU A 288 8.65 6.58 17.07
N LEU A 289 7.85 7.60 17.44
CA LEU A 289 8.19 8.97 17.12
C LEU A 289 9.51 9.38 17.80
N THR A 290 10.38 10.05 17.06
CA THR A 290 11.61 10.62 17.62
C THR A 290 11.30 11.79 18.56
N ALA A 291 12.23 12.11 19.46
CA ALA A 291 12.05 13.22 20.41
C ALA A 291 11.72 14.56 19.70
N PRO A 292 12.36 14.94 18.57
CA PRO A 292 11.95 16.11 17.78
C PRO A 292 10.52 16.02 17.26
N GLU A 293 10.06 14.86 16.79
CA GLU A 293 8.70 14.64 16.29
C GLU A 293 7.66 14.72 17.41
N VAL A 294 7.94 14.13 18.56
CA VAL A 294 7.07 14.23 19.76
C VAL A 294 6.85 15.69 20.17
N ARG A 295 7.90 16.53 20.11
CA ARG A 295 7.74 17.96 20.37
C ARG A 295 6.75 18.66 19.44
N GLN A 296 6.61 18.16 18.19
CA GLN A 296 5.69 18.73 17.22
C GLN A 296 4.22 18.34 17.49
N LEU A 297 3.95 17.28 18.25
CA LEU A 297 2.59 16.85 18.58
C LEU A 297 1.74 17.96 19.19
N ARG A 298 2.34 18.82 20.01
CA ARG A 298 1.65 19.97 20.64
C ARG A 298 1.06 20.92 19.60
N HIS A 299 1.75 21.10 18.48
CA HIS A 299 1.29 21.97 17.37
C HIS A 299 0.23 21.28 16.51
N LEU A 300 0.18 19.96 16.52
CA LEU A 300 -0.77 19.15 15.74
C LEU A 300 -2.00 18.73 16.55
N SER A 301 -2.01 18.97 17.88
CA SER A 301 -3.12 18.63 18.79
C SER A 301 -4.08 19.78 19.04
N GLY A 302 -3.89 20.92 18.38
CA GLY A 302 -4.74 22.11 18.49
C GLY A 302 -6.04 21.99 17.67
N PRO A 303 -6.77 23.11 17.52
CA PRO A 303 -7.96 23.18 16.68
C PRO A 303 -7.65 22.84 15.22
N ALA A 304 -8.67 22.42 14.47
CA ALA A 304 -8.51 22.16 13.04
C ALA A 304 -8.06 23.42 12.29
N ILE A 305 -6.87 23.38 11.71
CA ILE A 305 -6.32 24.48 10.89
C ILE A 305 -5.93 23.98 9.50
N PRO A 306 -5.89 24.88 8.48
CA PRO A 306 -5.49 24.50 7.14
C PRO A 306 -4.07 23.91 7.10
N VAL A 307 -3.88 22.87 6.28
CA VAL A 307 -2.57 22.22 6.07
C VAL A 307 -1.48 23.22 5.71
N ARG A 308 -1.80 24.21 4.84
CA ARG A 308 -0.84 25.25 4.42
C ARG A 308 -0.26 26.04 5.60
N ASP A 309 -1.04 26.19 6.68
CA ASP A 309 -0.59 26.96 7.85
C ASP A 309 0.41 26.13 8.67
N HIS A 310 0.22 24.82 8.76
CA HIS A 310 1.24 23.90 9.30
C HIS A 310 2.52 23.92 8.46
N LEU A 311 2.40 23.87 7.11
CA LEU A 311 3.55 23.93 6.21
C LEU A 311 4.30 25.26 6.30
N ARG A 312 3.57 26.38 6.45
CA ARG A 312 4.14 27.71 6.65
C ARG A 312 4.85 27.82 8.01
N ALA A 313 4.25 27.26 9.06
CA ALA A 313 4.89 27.19 10.37
C ALA A 313 6.18 26.36 10.34
N ALA A 314 6.17 25.23 9.64
CA ALA A 314 7.37 24.41 9.44
C ALA A 314 8.48 25.16 8.71
N SER A 315 8.15 26.00 7.70
CA SER A 315 9.13 26.74 6.91
C SER A 315 9.91 27.80 7.73
N LYS A 316 9.34 28.27 8.83
CA LYS A 316 9.96 29.28 9.72
C LYS A 316 10.89 28.67 10.77
N ARG A 317 11.00 27.35 10.84
CA ARG A 317 11.77 26.61 11.84
C ARG A 317 13.19 26.31 11.36
N ALA A 318 14.07 25.99 12.29
CA ALA A 318 15.39 25.44 11.99
C ALA A 318 15.25 24.13 11.17
N PRO A 319 16.24 23.77 10.35
CA PRO A 319 16.13 22.62 9.43
C PRO A 319 15.70 21.32 10.11
N GLU A 320 16.25 20.99 11.26
CA GLU A 320 15.91 19.77 12.01
C GLU A 320 14.46 19.79 12.52
N GLU A 321 14.01 20.90 13.12
CA GLU A 321 12.65 21.04 13.60
C GLU A 321 11.64 21.06 12.46
N ARG A 322 12.00 21.69 11.32
CA ARG A 322 11.21 21.66 10.10
C ARG A 322 11.02 20.25 9.61
N ARG A 323 12.11 19.49 9.52
CA ARG A 323 12.08 18.08 9.12
C ARG A 323 11.18 17.26 10.03
N ALA A 324 11.36 17.37 11.34
CA ALA A 324 10.56 16.67 12.34
C ALA A 324 9.05 17.01 12.22
N MET A 325 8.71 18.28 11.98
CA MET A 325 7.33 18.71 11.76
C MET A 325 6.72 18.10 10.49
N LEU A 326 7.46 18.09 9.39
CA LEU A 326 6.97 17.52 8.12
C LEU A 326 6.80 16.00 8.21
N VAL A 327 7.75 15.30 8.81
CA VAL A 327 7.67 13.85 9.03
C VAL A 327 6.49 13.52 9.92
N ALA A 328 6.36 14.18 11.08
CA ALA A 328 5.25 13.96 11.99
C ALA A 328 3.89 14.23 11.30
N LEU A 329 3.79 15.31 10.53
CA LEU A 329 2.59 15.67 9.80
C LEU A 329 2.18 14.57 8.79
N LEU A 330 3.13 14.08 7.98
CA LEU A 330 2.87 13.03 7.00
C LEU A 330 2.53 11.70 7.68
N LEU A 331 3.35 11.30 8.65
CA LEU A 331 3.18 10.04 9.36
C LEU A 331 1.82 9.97 10.06
N LEU A 332 1.47 11.00 10.85
CA LEU A 332 0.20 11.03 11.57
C LEU A 332 -1.01 11.14 10.64
N HIS A 333 -0.89 11.86 9.52
CA HIS A 333 -1.97 11.97 8.54
C HIS A 333 -2.19 10.63 7.82
N GLN A 334 -1.15 10.02 7.31
CA GLN A 334 -1.25 8.78 6.56
C GLN A 334 -1.64 7.56 7.42
N THR A 335 -1.33 7.62 8.70
CA THR A 335 -1.70 6.56 9.66
C THR A 335 -3.05 6.82 10.35
N GLY A 336 -3.80 7.86 9.95
CA GLY A 336 -5.13 8.13 10.47
C GLY A 336 -5.17 8.77 11.87
N HIS A 337 -4.03 9.21 12.41
CA HIS A 337 -3.98 9.97 13.68
C HIS A 337 -4.35 11.44 13.50
N LEU A 338 -4.14 11.96 12.28
CA LEU A 338 -4.67 13.25 11.84
C LEU A 338 -5.71 12.99 10.74
N ILE A 339 -6.86 13.61 10.88
CA ILE A 339 -7.95 13.49 9.91
C ILE A 339 -8.20 14.84 9.24
N THR A 340 -8.66 14.77 7.99
CA THR A 340 -9.08 15.96 7.24
C THR A 340 -10.52 16.29 7.53
N VAL A 341 -10.78 17.57 7.81
CA VAL A 341 -12.15 18.11 7.87
C VAL A 341 -12.39 18.91 6.61
N GLN A 342 -13.35 18.49 5.82
CA GLN A 342 -13.84 19.33 4.75
C GLN A 342 -14.51 20.54 5.40
N SER A 343 -14.12 21.76 5.02
CA SER A 343 -14.88 22.96 5.36
C SER A 343 -16.29 22.76 4.80
N LEU A 344 -17.27 22.65 5.67
CA LEU A 344 -18.66 22.80 5.23
C LEU A 344 -18.73 24.10 4.45
N PRO A 345 -19.33 24.12 3.25
CA PRO A 345 -19.56 25.37 2.55
C PRO A 345 -20.32 26.27 3.54
N SER A 346 -19.76 27.44 3.80
CA SER A 346 -20.44 28.47 4.55
C SER A 346 -21.82 28.68 3.90
N LYS A 347 -22.87 28.31 4.59
CA LYS A 347 -24.22 28.67 4.17
C LYS A 347 -24.27 30.20 4.17
N TRP A 348 -24.33 30.76 3.00
CA TRP A 348 -24.84 32.14 2.76
C TRP A 348 -26.34 32.04 2.61
#